data_7ba7b14d3206fb7ccb0f0910944471df
#
_entry.id   7ba7b14d3206fb7ccb0f0910944471df
#
_cell.length_a   1.000
_cell.length_b   1.000
_cell.length_c   1.000
_cell.angle_alpha   90.00
_cell.angle_beta   90.00
_cell.angle_gamma   90.00
#
_symmetry.space_group_name_H-M   'P 1'
#
loop_
_entity.id
_entity.type
_entity.pdbx_description
1 polymer ?
#
loop_
_entity_poly.entity_id
_entity_poly.type
_entity_poly.pdbx_seq_one_letter_code
_entity_poly.pdbx_strand_id
1 'polypeptide(L)'
;GSTGTWNSQGYKSGTHTIDFSKFKFDVTGSTTVPQTDFTPPEFTSLVIDTSEVTAGDRFRLDYVASDADSDFQSAQFRFRHETTGNYIYLNDSDDDGIAFYKSNKSLENGTYNLNEIQLYDTASNRIEFNSSGSTGTWNSQGYKSGTHTIDFSKFKFDVTGSTTVPQTDFT
;
A
#
# COMPACT_ATOMS: atom_id res chain seq x y z
N GLY A 1 41.28 0.00 20.42
CA GLY A 1 40.22 -0.98 20.61
C GLY A 1 40.38 -1.75 21.90
N SER A 2 39.39 -2.50 22.31
CA SER A 2 39.39 -3.35 23.49
C SER A 2 39.40 -4.83 23.10
N THR A 3 40.02 -5.66 23.90
CA THR A 3 40.02 -7.12 23.78
C THR A 3 39.52 -7.74 25.09
N GLY A 4 38.94 -8.92 25.00
CA GLY A 4 38.58 -9.72 26.15
C GLY A 4 39.05 -11.16 25.99
N THR A 5 39.58 -11.73 27.05
CA THR A 5 40.04 -13.12 27.09
C THR A 5 39.38 -13.86 28.24
N TRP A 6 38.83 -15.05 27.96
CA TRP A 6 38.24 -15.94 28.93
C TRP A 6 39.12 -17.18 29.10
N ASN A 7 39.42 -17.54 30.33
CA ASN A 7 40.07 -18.80 30.68
C ASN A 7 39.55 -19.30 32.01
N SER A 8 40.11 -20.40 32.52
CA SER A 8 39.73 -20.99 33.82
C SER A 8 39.92 -20.07 35.02
N GLN A 9 40.63 -18.96 34.87
CA GLN A 9 40.86 -17.94 35.93
C GLN A 9 39.92 -16.75 35.80
N GLY A 10 39.02 -16.74 34.79
CA GLY A 10 38.05 -15.69 34.56
C GLY A 10 38.34 -14.81 33.35
N TYR A 11 37.64 -13.68 33.29
CA TYR A 11 37.75 -12.70 32.20
C TYR A 11 38.88 -11.69 32.48
N LYS A 12 39.68 -11.44 31.45
CA LYS A 12 40.66 -10.34 31.45
C LYS A 12 40.38 -9.41 30.30
N SER A 13 40.26 -8.12 30.58
CA SER A 13 40.19 -7.07 29.57
C SER A 13 41.61 -6.60 29.24
N GLY A 14 41.78 -6.22 27.97
CA GLY A 14 43.03 -5.69 27.45
C GLY A 14 42.77 -4.63 26.38
N THR A 15 43.84 -4.11 25.80
CA THR A 15 43.80 -3.23 24.64
C THR A 15 44.52 -3.89 23.48
N HIS A 16 44.08 -3.58 22.27
CA HIS A 16 44.75 -4.00 21.04
C HIS A 16 45.08 -2.79 20.14
N THR A 17 46.05 -2.97 19.29
CA THR A 17 46.47 -1.97 18.32
C THR A 17 46.01 -2.29 16.88
N ILE A 18 45.01 -3.16 16.75
CA ILE A 18 44.50 -3.51 15.41
C ILE A 18 43.87 -2.28 14.79
N ASP A 19 44.37 -1.90 13.63
CA ASP A 19 43.80 -0.82 12.84
C ASP A 19 42.66 -1.36 11.96
N PHE A 20 41.44 -1.25 12.46
CA PHE A 20 40.27 -1.70 11.73
C PHE A 20 39.98 -0.93 10.45
N SER A 21 40.60 0.26 10.25
CA SER A 21 40.45 1.01 9.02
C SER A 21 41.07 0.30 7.79
N LYS A 22 41.95 -0.66 8.04
CA LYS A 22 42.58 -1.49 6.99
C LYS A 22 41.70 -2.68 6.56
N PHE A 23 40.69 -3.01 7.36
CA PHE A 23 39.72 -4.09 7.04
C PHE A 23 38.51 -3.49 6.29
N LYS A 24 38.81 -2.96 5.09
CA LYS A 24 37.79 -2.47 4.16
C LYS A 24 37.72 -3.43 2.99
N PHE A 25 36.52 -3.58 2.47
CA PHE A 25 36.31 -4.24 1.19
C PHE A 25 35.43 -3.35 0.34
N ASP A 26 35.72 -3.30 -0.93
CA ASP A 26 34.90 -2.61 -1.91
C ASP A 26 34.00 -3.63 -2.58
N VAL A 27 32.70 -3.35 -2.61
CA VAL A 27 31.75 -4.14 -3.39
C VAL A 27 31.80 -3.63 -4.82
N THR A 28 32.39 -4.43 -5.71
CA THR A 28 32.42 -4.13 -7.14
C THR A 28 31.42 -5.02 -7.88
N GLY A 29 30.88 -4.51 -9.00
CA GLY A 29 29.93 -5.28 -9.81
C GLY A 29 28.49 -5.25 -9.32
N SER A 30 28.16 -4.40 -8.34
CA SER A 30 26.75 -4.10 -8.05
C SER A 30 26.16 -3.36 -9.24
N THR A 31 25.10 -3.94 -9.80
CA THR A 31 24.29 -3.30 -10.86
C THR A 31 23.13 -2.48 -10.26
N THR A 32 23.03 -2.41 -8.93
CA THR A 32 22.05 -1.54 -8.29
C THR A 32 22.46 -0.10 -8.48
N VAL A 33 21.76 0.57 -9.37
CA VAL A 33 21.79 2.03 -9.45
C VAL A 33 21.23 2.55 -8.12
N PRO A 34 21.89 3.52 -7.46
CA PRO A 34 21.31 4.14 -6.28
C PRO A 34 19.91 4.65 -6.64
N GLN A 35 18.92 4.35 -5.83
CA GLN A 35 17.60 4.92 -5.98
C GLN A 35 17.71 6.44 -5.89
N THR A 36 17.33 7.13 -6.95
CA THR A 36 17.36 8.59 -7.03
C THR A 36 15.98 9.21 -6.93
N ASP A 37 14.94 8.39 -7.11
CA ASP A 37 13.56 8.81 -6.96
C ASP A 37 13.07 8.56 -5.54
N PHE A 38 12.52 9.61 -4.92
CA PHE A 38 11.91 9.61 -3.58
C PHE A 38 10.52 10.24 -3.60
N THR A 39 10.02 10.53 -4.80
CA THR A 39 8.71 11.15 -5.03
C THR A 39 7.67 10.04 -5.19
N PRO A 40 6.60 9.99 -4.42
CA PRO A 40 5.56 9.01 -4.63
C PRO A 40 4.67 9.39 -5.82
N PRO A 41 3.93 8.42 -6.40
CA PRO A 41 2.98 8.69 -7.48
C PRO A 41 1.94 9.74 -7.14
N GLU A 42 1.46 10.44 -8.16
CA GLU A 42 0.37 11.39 -8.08
C GLU A 42 -0.96 10.76 -8.51
N PHE A 43 -2.02 11.03 -7.76
CA PHE A 43 -3.39 10.64 -8.08
C PHE A 43 -4.11 11.81 -8.75
N THR A 44 -4.73 11.55 -9.92
CA THR A 44 -5.44 12.58 -10.68
C THR A 44 -6.95 12.40 -10.63
N SER A 45 -7.46 11.19 -10.90
CA SER A 45 -8.90 10.96 -10.98
C SER A 45 -9.29 9.50 -10.76
N LEU A 46 -10.56 9.30 -10.42
CA LEU A 46 -11.21 8.01 -10.29
C LEU A 46 -12.63 8.09 -10.85
N VAL A 47 -13.02 7.09 -11.61
CA VAL A 47 -14.38 6.91 -12.11
C VAL A 47 -14.84 5.50 -11.77
N ILE A 48 -16.00 5.40 -11.15
CA ILE A 48 -16.70 4.13 -10.94
C ILE A 48 -17.69 3.99 -12.10
N ASP A 49 -17.59 2.91 -12.87
CA ASP A 49 -18.36 2.70 -14.10
C ASP A 49 -19.84 2.39 -13.83
N THR A 50 -20.17 1.92 -12.63
CA THR A 50 -21.54 1.61 -12.22
C THR A 50 -21.79 1.94 -10.76
N SER A 51 -22.98 2.43 -10.46
CA SER A 51 -23.44 2.68 -9.09
C SER A 51 -24.06 1.43 -8.43
N GLU A 52 -24.29 0.35 -9.18
CA GLU A 52 -24.88 -0.89 -8.69
C GLU A 52 -24.20 -2.11 -9.29
N VAL A 53 -23.91 -3.11 -8.47
CA VAL A 53 -23.23 -4.37 -8.82
C VAL A 53 -24.06 -5.54 -8.28
N THR A 54 -24.36 -6.53 -9.14
CA THR A 54 -24.95 -7.78 -8.68
C THR A 54 -23.86 -8.67 -8.05
N ALA A 55 -24.13 -9.25 -6.89
CA ALA A 55 -23.18 -10.17 -6.25
C ALA A 55 -22.88 -11.37 -7.18
N GLY A 56 -21.61 -11.57 -7.49
CA GLY A 56 -21.12 -12.54 -8.47
C GLY A 56 -20.64 -11.91 -9.77
N ASP A 57 -21.00 -10.67 -10.06
CA ASP A 57 -20.55 -9.95 -11.23
C ASP A 57 -19.19 -9.29 -11.03
N ARG A 58 -18.56 -8.89 -12.11
CA ARG A 58 -17.31 -8.15 -12.10
C ARG A 58 -17.59 -6.67 -11.92
N PHE A 59 -16.88 -6.05 -11.01
CA PHE A 59 -16.88 -4.60 -10.79
C PHE A 59 -15.58 -4.00 -11.28
N ARG A 60 -15.66 -2.84 -11.92
CA ARG A 60 -14.52 -2.12 -12.49
C ARG A 60 -14.53 -0.68 -12.05
N LEU A 61 -13.35 -0.12 -11.86
CA LEU A 61 -13.11 1.31 -11.78
C LEU A 61 -11.97 1.72 -12.71
N ASP A 62 -12.07 2.90 -13.26
CA ASP A 62 -11.02 3.53 -14.07
C ASP A 62 -10.39 4.66 -13.26
N TYR A 63 -9.08 4.78 -13.31
CA TYR A 63 -8.35 5.82 -12.59
C TYR A 63 -7.20 6.37 -13.41
N VAL A 64 -6.71 7.55 -13.02
CA VAL A 64 -5.50 8.15 -13.58
C VAL A 64 -4.54 8.44 -12.44
N ALA A 65 -3.38 7.84 -12.50
CA ALA A 65 -2.24 8.11 -11.66
C ALA A 65 -0.97 8.15 -12.53
N SER A 66 0.05 8.81 -12.06
CA SER A 66 1.32 8.90 -12.78
C SER A 66 2.46 9.14 -11.79
N ASP A 67 3.67 8.85 -12.23
CA ASP A 67 4.88 9.25 -11.54
C ASP A 67 5.79 9.99 -12.53
N ALA A 68 6.46 11.04 -12.04
CA ALA A 68 7.28 11.91 -12.89
C ALA A 68 8.75 11.46 -12.95
N ASP A 69 9.24 10.78 -11.92
CA ASP A 69 10.64 10.47 -11.71
C ASP A 69 10.95 8.98 -11.92
N SER A 70 9.92 8.13 -11.84
CA SER A 70 9.98 6.69 -12.13
C SER A 70 8.69 6.23 -12.83
N ASP A 71 8.60 4.96 -13.17
CA ASP A 71 7.36 4.42 -13.71
C ASP A 71 6.35 4.15 -12.57
N PHE A 72 5.09 4.50 -12.80
CA PHE A 72 3.98 4.04 -11.96
C PHE A 72 3.91 2.51 -12.01
N GLN A 73 3.61 1.86 -10.88
CA GLN A 73 3.65 0.40 -10.80
C GLN A 73 2.29 -0.22 -10.56
N SER A 74 1.56 0.28 -9.57
CA SER A 74 0.31 -0.36 -9.17
C SER A 74 -0.56 0.53 -8.31
N ALA A 75 -1.87 0.21 -8.29
CA ALA A 75 -2.84 0.84 -7.42
C ALA A 75 -3.65 -0.19 -6.63
N GLN A 76 -4.08 0.21 -5.43
CA GLN A 76 -5.07 -0.53 -4.65
C GLN A 76 -6.14 0.43 -4.14
N PHE A 77 -7.39 0.06 -4.33
CA PHE A 77 -8.57 0.80 -3.86
C PHE A 77 -9.30 -0.07 -2.84
N ARG A 78 -9.47 0.43 -1.63
CA ARG A 78 -10.15 -0.26 -0.56
C ARG A 78 -11.52 0.36 -0.32
N PHE A 79 -12.56 -0.44 -0.49
CA PHE A 79 -13.93 -0.06 -0.18
C PHE A 79 -14.38 -0.72 1.11
N ARG A 80 -15.16 0.01 1.90
CA ARG A 80 -15.69 -0.44 3.18
C ARG A 80 -17.21 -0.51 3.11
N HIS A 81 -17.76 -1.65 3.49
CA HIS A 81 -19.20 -1.81 3.64
C HIS A 81 -19.74 -0.91 4.77
N GLU A 82 -20.79 -0.14 4.48
CA GLU A 82 -21.28 0.91 5.37
C GLU A 82 -21.74 0.37 6.73
N THR A 83 -22.45 -0.76 6.75
CA THR A 83 -23.04 -1.33 7.96
C THR A 83 -22.12 -2.29 8.68
N THR A 84 -21.53 -3.27 7.96
CA THR A 84 -20.73 -4.34 8.60
C THR A 84 -19.27 -3.94 8.82
N GLY A 85 -18.80 -2.94 8.08
CA GLY A 85 -17.41 -2.51 8.14
C GLY A 85 -16.43 -3.41 7.40
N ASN A 86 -16.91 -4.46 6.72
CA ASN A 86 -16.08 -5.36 5.92
C ASN A 86 -15.46 -4.64 4.73
N TYR A 87 -14.28 -5.11 4.31
CA TYR A 87 -13.53 -4.48 3.23
C TYR A 87 -13.49 -5.36 1.98
N ILE A 88 -13.47 -4.72 0.83
CA ILE A 88 -13.05 -5.30 -0.43
C ILE A 88 -11.91 -4.47 -1.03
N TYR A 89 -11.09 -5.14 -1.86
CA TYR A 89 -9.91 -4.55 -2.46
C TYR A 89 -9.95 -4.73 -3.98
N LEU A 90 -9.84 -3.62 -4.71
CA LEU A 90 -9.63 -3.60 -6.15
C LEU A 90 -8.16 -3.29 -6.37
N ASN A 91 -7.49 -4.14 -7.13
CA ASN A 91 -6.07 -3.97 -7.42
C ASN A 91 -5.86 -3.83 -8.91
N ASP A 92 -4.94 -2.97 -9.27
CA ASP A 92 -4.31 -2.90 -10.57
C ASP A 92 -2.81 -3.15 -10.38
N SER A 93 -2.26 -4.10 -11.12
CA SER A 93 -0.85 -4.51 -11.07
C SER A 93 -0.15 -4.45 -12.42
N ASP A 94 -0.84 -4.00 -13.48
CA ASP A 94 -0.33 -3.95 -14.85
C ASP A 94 -0.35 -2.53 -15.45
N ASP A 95 -0.64 -1.52 -14.63
CA ASP A 95 -0.57 -0.09 -14.95
C ASP A 95 -1.43 0.30 -16.16
N ASP A 96 -2.57 -0.37 -16.34
CA ASP A 96 -3.50 -0.04 -17.42
C ASP A 96 -4.56 1.02 -17.02
N GLY A 97 -4.51 1.49 -15.77
CA GLY A 97 -5.46 2.47 -15.23
C GLY A 97 -6.82 1.87 -14.88
N ILE A 98 -6.90 0.55 -14.77
CA ILE A 98 -8.14 -0.18 -14.53
C ILE A 98 -7.99 -1.14 -13.37
N ALA A 99 -8.73 -0.93 -12.31
CA ALA A 99 -8.78 -1.87 -11.20
C ALA A 99 -10.07 -2.69 -11.22
N PHE A 100 -9.95 -3.98 -10.90
CA PHE A 100 -11.07 -4.91 -10.92
C PHE A 100 -11.29 -5.57 -9.58
N TYR A 101 -12.56 -5.85 -9.31
CA TYR A 101 -12.99 -6.78 -8.29
C TYR A 101 -13.91 -7.84 -8.89
N LYS A 102 -13.53 -9.09 -8.77
CA LYS A 102 -14.43 -10.20 -9.10
C LYS A 102 -15.18 -10.56 -7.84
N SER A 103 -16.42 -10.09 -7.74
CA SER A 103 -17.25 -10.42 -6.59
C SER A 103 -17.63 -11.90 -6.61
N ASN A 104 -17.95 -12.45 -5.45
CA ASN A 104 -18.58 -13.75 -5.32
C ASN A 104 -20.06 -13.55 -4.94
N LYS A 105 -20.89 -14.58 -5.08
CA LYS A 105 -22.31 -14.51 -4.75
C LYS A 105 -22.62 -14.31 -3.26
N SER A 106 -21.61 -14.41 -2.41
CA SER A 106 -21.70 -14.16 -0.97
C SER A 106 -21.23 -12.77 -0.57
N LEU A 107 -20.88 -11.90 -1.53
CA LEU A 107 -20.58 -10.51 -1.23
C LEU A 107 -21.82 -9.86 -0.62
N GLU A 108 -21.70 -9.26 0.54
CA GLU A 108 -22.82 -8.69 1.30
C GLU A 108 -23.55 -7.60 0.50
N ASN A 109 -24.90 -7.63 0.56
CA ASN A 109 -25.71 -6.55 0.00
C ASN A 109 -25.54 -5.27 0.81
N GLY A 110 -25.49 -4.14 0.14
CA GLY A 110 -25.41 -2.82 0.76
C GLY A 110 -24.40 -1.92 0.10
N THR A 111 -24.22 -0.74 0.67
CA THR A 111 -23.36 0.31 0.13
C THR A 111 -21.91 0.08 0.55
N TYR A 112 -21.02 0.15 -0.42
CA TYR A 112 -19.57 0.13 -0.25
C TYR A 112 -19.01 1.51 -0.59
N ASN A 113 -18.41 2.16 0.40
CA ASN A 113 -17.80 3.48 0.26
C ASN A 113 -16.29 3.33 0.11
N LEU A 114 -15.68 4.10 -0.80
CA LEU A 114 -14.22 4.16 -0.90
C LEU A 114 -13.66 4.65 0.44
N ASN A 115 -12.69 3.92 0.95
CA ASN A 115 -12.08 4.20 2.25
C ASN A 115 -10.61 4.58 2.13
N GLU A 116 -9.91 4.05 1.13
CA GLU A 116 -8.47 4.26 0.94
C GLU A 116 -8.06 4.04 -0.51
N ILE A 117 -7.08 4.82 -0.96
CA ILE A 117 -6.36 4.67 -2.23
C ILE A 117 -4.89 4.51 -1.87
N GLN A 118 -4.23 3.48 -2.40
CA GLN A 118 -2.79 3.31 -2.30
C GLN A 118 -2.18 3.25 -3.69
N LEU A 119 -1.11 3.99 -3.93
CA LEU A 119 -0.38 4.02 -5.19
C LEU A 119 1.08 3.69 -4.92
N TYR A 120 1.68 2.95 -5.85
CA TYR A 120 3.06 2.49 -5.78
C TYR A 120 3.78 2.78 -7.09
N ASP A 121 5.05 3.14 -7.02
CA ASP A 121 5.95 3.25 -8.16
C ASP A 121 6.99 2.11 -8.21
N THR A 122 7.76 2.07 -9.28
CA THR A 122 8.84 1.08 -9.46
C THR A 122 10.06 1.35 -8.57
N ALA A 123 10.19 2.56 -8.04
CA ALA A 123 11.23 2.95 -7.09
C ALA A 123 10.89 2.59 -5.64
N SER A 124 9.73 1.93 -5.41
CA SER A 124 9.21 1.52 -4.09
C SER A 124 8.77 2.70 -3.21
N ASN A 125 8.44 3.84 -3.80
CA ASN A 125 7.73 4.87 -3.08
C ASN A 125 6.23 4.54 -3.08
N ARG A 126 5.54 4.94 -2.01
CA ARG A 126 4.10 4.72 -1.84
C ARG A 126 3.44 5.98 -1.32
N ILE A 127 2.24 6.24 -1.81
CA ILE A 127 1.32 7.19 -1.21
C ILE A 127 0.00 6.52 -0.87
N GLU A 128 -0.58 6.90 0.25
CA GLU A 128 -1.90 6.50 0.71
C GLU A 128 -2.76 7.74 0.94
N PHE A 129 -3.97 7.72 0.43
CA PHE A 129 -5.02 8.69 0.69
C PHE A 129 -6.13 7.97 1.44
N ASN A 130 -6.63 8.53 2.53
CA ASN A 130 -7.72 7.90 3.27
C ASN A 130 -8.94 8.83 3.41
N SER A 131 -10.10 8.24 3.67
CA SER A 131 -11.37 8.94 3.74
C SER A 131 -11.47 9.99 4.85
N SER A 132 -10.51 10.05 5.77
CA SER A 132 -10.43 11.12 6.79
C SER A 132 -9.77 12.40 6.28
N GLY A 133 -9.29 12.42 5.04
CA GLY A 133 -8.59 13.56 4.44
C GLY A 133 -7.08 13.59 4.72
N SER A 134 -6.52 12.52 5.29
CA SER A 134 -5.08 12.42 5.52
C SER A 134 -4.36 11.62 4.45
N THR A 135 -3.08 11.94 4.24
CA THR A 135 -2.16 11.17 3.41
C THR A 135 -1.02 10.61 4.24
N GLY A 136 -0.49 9.48 3.79
CA GLY A 136 0.79 8.95 4.24
C GLY A 136 1.68 8.65 3.03
N THR A 137 2.92 9.08 3.07
CA THR A 137 3.91 8.75 2.04
C THR A 137 5.05 7.95 2.67
N TRP A 138 5.52 6.94 1.96
CA TRP A 138 6.65 6.11 2.37
C TRP A 138 7.64 6.01 1.22
N ASN A 139 8.90 6.24 1.53
CA ASN A 139 10.02 6.01 0.63
C ASN A 139 11.26 5.61 1.45
N SER A 140 12.39 5.41 0.82
CA SER A 140 13.63 5.04 1.51
C SER A 140 14.15 6.07 2.50
N GLN A 141 13.62 7.31 2.48
CA GLN A 141 13.92 8.37 3.44
C GLN A 141 13.01 8.33 4.68
N GLY A 142 11.97 7.50 4.67
CA GLY A 142 11.04 7.30 5.77
C GLY A 142 9.60 7.69 5.47
N TYR A 143 8.82 7.86 6.53
CA TYR A 143 7.40 8.20 6.49
C TYR A 143 7.17 9.70 6.62
N LYS A 144 6.23 10.23 5.83
CA LYS A 144 5.71 11.60 5.97
C LYS A 144 4.18 11.55 5.95
N SER A 145 3.54 12.34 6.80
CA SER A 145 2.10 12.54 6.81
C SER A 145 1.72 13.88 6.17
N GLY A 146 0.52 13.94 5.61
CA GLY A 146 -0.02 15.12 4.98
C GLY A 146 -1.55 15.11 4.93
N THR A 147 -2.12 15.95 4.09
CA THR A 147 -3.56 16.03 3.87
C THR A 147 -3.86 16.12 2.38
N HIS A 148 -5.08 15.76 1.99
CA HIS A 148 -5.59 15.87 0.63
C HIS A 148 -7.01 16.46 0.61
N THR A 149 -7.48 16.81 -0.60
CA THR A 149 -8.82 17.38 -0.84
C THR A 149 -9.72 16.46 -1.69
N ILE A 150 -9.35 15.19 -1.87
CA ILE A 150 -10.16 14.21 -2.61
C ILE A 150 -11.47 13.99 -1.85
N ASP A 151 -12.59 14.18 -2.55
CA ASP A 151 -13.92 13.95 -1.97
C ASP A 151 -14.31 12.48 -2.10
N PHE A 152 -13.98 11.69 -1.09
CA PHE A 152 -14.26 10.25 -1.01
C PHE A 152 -15.75 9.94 -1.02
N SER A 153 -16.62 10.86 -0.62
CA SER A 153 -18.08 10.64 -0.56
C SER A 153 -18.71 10.39 -1.94
N LYS A 154 -18.01 10.78 -3.01
CA LYS A 154 -18.43 10.58 -4.40
C LYS A 154 -18.19 9.16 -4.91
N PHE A 155 -17.35 8.39 -4.24
CA PHE A 155 -16.90 7.09 -4.70
C PHE A 155 -17.54 5.98 -3.88
N LYS A 156 -18.70 5.53 -4.33
CA LYS A 156 -19.48 4.45 -3.72
C LYS A 156 -20.30 3.69 -4.76
N PHE A 157 -20.66 2.48 -4.41
CA PHE A 157 -21.58 1.65 -5.19
C PHE A 157 -22.39 0.75 -4.26
N ASP A 158 -23.52 0.25 -4.75
CA ASP A 158 -24.38 -0.67 -4.04
C ASP A 158 -24.23 -2.09 -4.57
N VAL A 159 -24.22 -3.06 -3.67
CA VAL A 159 -24.24 -4.48 -4.00
C VAL A 159 -25.63 -5.05 -3.74
N THR A 160 -26.16 -5.79 -4.73
CA THR A 160 -27.47 -6.45 -4.67
C THR A 160 -27.34 -7.95 -5.01
N GLY A 161 -28.39 -8.74 -4.80
CA GLY A 161 -28.44 -10.14 -5.25
C GLY A 161 -27.52 -11.11 -4.49
N SER A 162 -27.00 -10.75 -3.32
CA SER A 162 -26.21 -11.64 -2.47
C SER A 162 -27.04 -12.86 -2.03
N THR A 163 -26.37 -14.02 -2.02
CA THR A 163 -26.93 -15.24 -1.41
C THR A 163 -26.62 -15.35 0.09
N THR A 164 -25.91 -14.38 0.66
CA THR A 164 -25.65 -14.35 2.09
C THR A 164 -26.94 -13.97 2.82
N VAL A 165 -27.46 -14.88 3.63
CA VAL A 165 -28.55 -14.56 4.55
C VAL A 165 -27.95 -13.67 5.65
N PRO A 166 -28.53 -12.49 5.92
CA PRO A 166 -28.09 -11.70 7.07
C PRO A 166 -28.16 -12.57 8.31
N GLN A 167 -27.07 -12.63 9.07
CA GLN A 167 -27.07 -13.34 10.34
C GLN A 167 -28.01 -12.57 11.28
N THR A 168 -29.26 -13.05 11.42
CA THR A 168 -30.13 -12.55 12.44
C THR A 168 -29.58 -12.99 13.78
N ASP A 169 -29.32 -12.02 14.63
CA ASP A 169 -28.90 -12.23 16.02
C ASP A 169 -29.92 -13.15 16.70
N PHE A 170 -29.45 -14.31 17.11
CA PHE A 170 -30.24 -15.23 17.94
C PHE A 170 -30.05 -14.82 19.40
N THR A 171 -30.85 -13.86 19.88
CA THR A 171 -31.02 -13.60 21.31
C THR A 171 -31.80 -14.70 21.99
#